data_2a4ed9630309e1d528499d19df4cba47
#
_entry.id   2a4ed9630309e1d528499d19df4cba47
#
_cell.length_a   1.000
_cell.length_b   1.000
_cell.length_c   1.000
_cell.angle_alpha   90.00
_cell.angle_beta   90.00
_cell.angle_gamma   90.00
#
_symmetry.space_group_name_H-M   'P 1'
#
loop_
_entity.id
_entity.type
_entity.pdbx_description
1 polymer ?
#
loop_
_entity_poly.entity_id
_entity_poly.type
_entity_poly.pdbx_seq_one_letter_code
_entity_poly.pdbx_strand_id
1 'polypeptide(L)'
;MSRRLGIMGSGSGLERRARCPGSAHLPSAPDTNEASAQGTANHEREEVAIDLGGVKSPVVELALRGSNVHQTEVAYAVDVETGTARQIGAKLGRNYGDLSPTEIPLTVDLVCLDTSAVWDWKSRKRVADPTENYQLRLAGYAAAKVNGWDSVTVGIGYLSDNAHAVGTMTSLDMDVLLADLRAIYAGLKAAEASPASHLATGPWCEYCPAMAWCPAQTNLARAMVGELEAAVGQIEQWTPEAVGRAHVKLKAFEDLAERVKKAIRLRAQREFIPLPGGKKVLAMSEQSRTSYDAHAMAERLSDLGEDPKKYMKTTHFAKLMEKKA
;
A
#
# COMPACT_ATOMS: atom_id res chain seq x y z
N MET A 1 -11.27 -15.99 13.62
CA MET A 1 -10.06 -15.50 14.33
C MET A 1 -8.97 -15.29 13.31
N SER A 2 -8.58 -14.04 13.04
CA SER A 2 -7.43 -13.74 12.16
C SER A 2 -6.17 -14.22 12.88
N ARG A 3 -5.50 -15.25 12.35
CA ARG A 3 -4.20 -15.70 12.89
C ARG A 3 -3.18 -14.57 12.71
N ARG A 4 -2.43 -14.28 13.76
CA ARG A 4 -1.38 -13.26 13.70
C ARG A 4 -0.28 -13.74 12.75
N LEU A 5 -0.02 -12.95 11.72
CA LEU A 5 1.18 -13.11 10.90
C LEU A 5 2.42 -13.04 11.80
N GLY A 6 3.49 -13.76 11.45
CA GLY A 6 4.77 -13.64 12.13
C GLY A 6 5.30 -12.20 12.12
N ILE A 7 6.40 -11.95 12.82
CA ILE A 7 7.00 -10.60 12.95
C ILE A 7 7.32 -9.95 11.60
N MET A 8 7.62 -10.77 10.58
CA MET A 8 7.85 -10.29 9.21
C MET A 8 6.57 -9.76 8.54
N GLY A 9 5.38 -10.14 9.01
CA GLY A 9 4.11 -9.77 8.40
C GLY A 9 3.97 -10.29 6.96
N SER A 10 3.24 -9.57 6.11
CA SER A 10 3.08 -9.89 4.68
C SER A 10 4.07 -9.13 3.80
N GLY A 11 4.24 -9.59 2.56
CA GLY A 11 5.14 -8.98 1.57
C GLY A 11 4.93 -7.49 1.35
N SER A 12 3.68 -7.01 1.37
CA SER A 12 3.35 -5.58 1.21
C SER A 12 3.85 -4.67 2.34
N GLY A 13 4.19 -5.24 3.49
CA GLY A 13 4.72 -4.50 4.64
C GLY A 13 6.26 -4.45 4.72
N LEU A 14 6.97 -5.14 3.83
CA LEU A 14 8.43 -5.32 3.94
C LEU A 14 9.20 -4.01 3.83
N GLU A 15 8.87 -3.13 2.87
CA GLU A 15 9.53 -1.84 2.72
C GLU A 15 9.53 -1.03 4.02
N ARG A 16 8.38 -0.94 4.67
CA ARG A 16 8.26 -0.25 5.95
C ARG A 16 9.10 -0.94 7.04
N ARG A 17 9.08 -2.27 7.12
CA ARG A 17 9.83 -3.02 8.13
C ARG A 17 11.32 -2.92 7.94
N ALA A 18 11.79 -2.87 6.71
CA ALA A 18 13.19 -2.63 6.38
C ALA A 18 13.66 -1.27 6.89
N ARG A 19 12.83 -0.23 6.74
CA ARG A 19 13.18 1.16 7.09
C ARG A 19 12.85 1.54 8.53
N CYS A 20 11.90 0.85 9.16
CA CYS A 20 11.37 1.18 10.49
C CYS A 20 11.00 -0.11 11.25
N PRO A 21 11.99 -0.89 11.70
CA PRO A 21 11.75 -2.17 12.38
C PRO A 21 10.85 -2.03 13.61
N GLY A 22 11.02 -0.97 14.40
CA GLY A 22 10.21 -0.70 15.59
C GLY A 22 8.72 -0.59 15.32
N SER A 23 8.32 -0.23 14.09
CA SER A 23 6.91 -0.12 13.72
C SER A 23 6.13 -1.44 13.76
N ALA A 24 6.82 -2.58 13.71
CA ALA A 24 6.20 -3.90 13.80
C ALA A 24 5.72 -4.25 15.22
N HIS A 25 6.29 -3.58 16.23
CA HIS A 25 6.03 -3.82 17.65
C HIS A 25 5.09 -2.78 18.28
N LEU A 26 4.66 -1.77 17.52
CA LEU A 26 3.69 -0.79 18.01
C LEU A 26 2.25 -1.30 17.80
N PRO A 27 1.30 -0.80 18.61
CA PRO A 27 -0.12 -1.01 18.33
C PRO A 27 -0.46 -0.56 16.91
N SER A 28 -1.38 -1.26 16.26
CA SER A 28 -1.78 -0.96 14.88
C SER A 28 -3.29 -0.86 14.73
N ALA A 29 -3.75 0.07 13.91
CA ALA A 29 -5.13 0.15 13.47
C ALA A 29 -5.38 -0.80 12.29
N PRO A 30 -6.58 -1.37 12.15
CA PRO A 30 -6.98 -2.04 10.91
C PRO A 30 -6.88 -1.05 9.74
N ASP A 31 -6.33 -1.52 8.61
CA ASP A 31 -6.29 -0.70 7.40
C ASP A 31 -7.65 -0.80 6.69
N THR A 32 -8.55 0.09 7.06
CA THR A 32 -9.86 0.24 6.45
C THR A 32 -9.95 1.63 5.83
N ASN A 33 -9.57 1.75 4.57
CA ASN A 33 -9.76 3.00 3.83
C ASN A 33 -10.40 2.74 2.46
N GLU A 34 -11.08 3.75 1.94
CA GLU A 34 -11.79 3.72 0.66
C GLU A 34 -10.85 3.42 -0.52
N ALA A 35 -9.61 3.91 -0.48
CA ALA A 35 -8.60 3.64 -1.50
C ALA A 35 -8.18 2.15 -1.50
N SER A 36 -8.12 1.52 -0.34
CA SER A 36 -7.86 0.07 -0.21
C SER A 36 -9.02 -0.75 -0.78
N ALA A 37 -10.27 -0.37 -0.48
CA ALA A 37 -11.45 -1.03 -1.01
C ALA A 37 -11.54 -0.90 -2.55
N GLN A 38 -11.28 0.30 -3.09
CA GLN A 38 -11.26 0.51 -4.55
C GLN A 38 -10.13 -0.27 -5.22
N GLY A 39 -8.95 -0.35 -4.57
CA GLY A 39 -7.84 -1.19 -5.05
C GLY A 39 -8.26 -2.65 -5.16
N THR A 40 -8.87 -3.21 -4.11
CA THR A 40 -9.37 -4.59 -4.10
C THR A 40 -10.39 -4.83 -5.22
N ALA A 41 -11.37 -3.95 -5.39
CA ALA A 41 -12.39 -4.09 -6.45
C ALA A 41 -11.77 -4.06 -7.88
N ASN A 42 -10.71 -3.26 -8.09
CA ASN A 42 -10.02 -3.25 -9.38
C ASN A 42 -9.27 -4.58 -9.63
N HIS A 43 -8.61 -5.14 -8.62
CA HIS A 43 -7.93 -6.44 -8.73
C HIS A 43 -8.94 -7.55 -9.03
N GLU A 44 -10.04 -7.64 -8.28
CA GLU A 44 -11.10 -8.64 -8.49
C GLU A 44 -11.69 -8.57 -9.91
N ARG A 45 -11.88 -7.35 -10.45
CA ARG A 45 -12.37 -7.18 -11.82
C ARG A 45 -11.41 -7.76 -12.85
N GLU A 46 -10.11 -7.46 -12.75
CA GLU A 46 -9.10 -7.97 -13.69
C GLU A 46 -8.91 -9.48 -13.54
N GLU A 47 -8.94 -10.01 -12.30
CA GLU A 47 -8.90 -11.44 -12.03
C GLU A 47 -10.04 -12.17 -12.76
N VAL A 48 -11.28 -11.71 -12.57
CA VAL A 48 -12.45 -12.28 -13.23
C VAL A 48 -12.33 -12.19 -14.76
N ALA A 49 -11.82 -11.07 -15.30
CA ALA A 49 -11.63 -10.89 -16.74
C ALA A 49 -10.56 -11.84 -17.29
N ILE A 50 -9.50 -12.13 -16.54
CA ILE A 50 -8.46 -13.10 -16.92
C ILE A 50 -9.04 -14.51 -16.94
N ASP A 51 -9.69 -14.91 -15.86
CA ASP A 51 -10.17 -16.28 -15.65
C ASP A 51 -11.31 -16.68 -16.59
N LEU A 52 -12.23 -15.76 -16.87
CA LEU A 52 -13.41 -16.02 -17.69
C LEU A 52 -13.25 -15.60 -19.16
N GLY A 53 -12.07 -15.08 -19.56
CA GLY A 53 -11.84 -14.61 -20.93
C GLY A 53 -12.57 -13.31 -21.27
N GLY A 54 -12.92 -12.49 -20.25
CA GLY A 54 -13.56 -11.19 -20.43
C GLY A 54 -12.66 -10.09 -20.99
N VAL A 55 -13.21 -8.87 -21.10
CA VAL A 55 -12.46 -7.69 -21.52
C VAL A 55 -11.49 -7.27 -20.43
N LYS A 56 -10.22 -7.26 -20.75
CA LYS A 56 -9.11 -6.92 -19.85
C LYS A 56 -8.65 -5.49 -20.08
N SER A 57 -8.04 -4.87 -19.09
CA SER A 57 -7.34 -3.62 -19.30
C SER A 57 -6.12 -3.83 -20.23
N PRO A 58 -5.71 -2.80 -21.02
CA PRO A 58 -4.58 -2.94 -21.96
C PRO A 58 -3.27 -3.39 -21.28
N VAL A 59 -3.06 -3.00 -20.01
CA VAL A 59 -1.86 -3.41 -19.27
C VAL A 59 -1.92 -4.89 -18.88
N VAL A 60 -3.10 -5.45 -18.62
CA VAL A 60 -3.29 -6.88 -18.34
C VAL A 60 -3.11 -7.70 -19.62
N GLU A 61 -3.62 -7.21 -20.77
CA GLU A 61 -3.37 -7.84 -22.07
C GLU A 61 -1.88 -7.87 -22.41
N LEU A 62 -1.15 -6.80 -22.09
CA LEU A 62 0.29 -6.75 -22.22
C LEU A 62 0.98 -7.81 -21.36
N ALA A 63 0.59 -7.92 -20.08
CA ALA A 63 1.16 -8.87 -19.14
C ALA A 63 0.95 -10.34 -19.56
N LEU A 64 -0.15 -10.62 -20.23
CA LEU A 64 -0.49 -11.96 -20.76
C LEU A 64 0.11 -12.22 -22.14
N ARG A 65 0.74 -11.22 -22.79
CA ARG A 65 1.28 -11.40 -24.13
C ARG A 65 2.36 -12.47 -24.17
N GLY A 66 2.11 -13.50 -24.98
CA GLY A 66 3.02 -14.64 -25.11
C GLY A 66 2.88 -15.69 -24.01
N SER A 67 1.99 -15.50 -23.04
CA SER A 67 1.68 -16.50 -22.01
C SER A 67 0.39 -17.24 -22.33
N ASN A 68 0.47 -18.58 -22.34
CA ASN A 68 -0.67 -19.48 -22.49
C ASN A 68 -1.00 -20.21 -21.17
N VAL A 69 -0.06 -20.21 -20.23
CA VAL A 69 -0.20 -20.90 -18.94
C VAL A 69 0.02 -19.91 -17.79
N HIS A 70 -1.05 -19.51 -17.15
CA HIS A 70 -1.00 -18.54 -16.08
C HIS A 70 -1.95 -18.89 -14.92
N GLN A 71 -1.70 -18.30 -13.77
CA GLN A 71 -2.51 -18.41 -12.55
C GLN A 71 -2.72 -17.02 -11.95
N THR A 72 -3.91 -16.78 -11.39
CA THR A 72 -4.28 -15.54 -10.70
C THR A 72 -4.33 -15.74 -9.19
N GLU A 73 -4.08 -14.64 -8.43
CA GLU A 73 -4.18 -14.61 -6.96
C GLU A 73 -3.44 -15.79 -6.27
N VAL A 74 -2.19 -16.03 -6.69
CA VAL A 74 -1.38 -17.15 -6.19
C VAL A 74 -0.73 -16.77 -4.87
N ALA A 75 -1.02 -17.53 -3.83
CA ALA A 75 -0.45 -17.35 -2.50
C ALA A 75 0.81 -18.19 -2.30
N TYR A 76 1.88 -17.55 -1.81
CA TYR A 76 3.15 -18.17 -1.47
C TYR A 76 3.54 -17.90 -0.02
N ALA A 77 4.45 -18.70 0.50
CA ALA A 77 5.22 -18.40 1.71
C ALA A 77 6.71 -18.57 1.42
N VAL A 78 7.52 -17.64 1.91
CA VAL A 78 8.98 -17.67 1.83
C VAL A 78 9.55 -17.75 3.24
N ASP A 79 10.31 -18.78 3.55
CA ASP A 79 11.01 -18.92 4.82
C ASP A 79 12.37 -18.20 4.75
N VAL A 80 12.57 -17.20 5.60
CA VAL A 80 13.77 -16.35 5.56
C VAL A 80 15.03 -17.06 6.08
N GLU A 81 14.89 -18.06 6.97
CA GLU A 81 16.03 -18.78 7.52
C GLU A 81 16.56 -19.80 6.53
N THR A 82 15.68 -20.61 5.95
CA THR A 82 16.06 -21.67 4.99
C THR A 82 16.22 -21.14 3.57
N GLY A 83 15.57 -20.05 3.22
CA GLY A 83 15.49 -19.53 1.85
C GLY A 83 14.57 -20.36 0.95
N THR A 84 13.76 -21.24 1.52
CA THR A 84 12.80 -22.04 0.76
C THR A 84 11.51 -21.25 0.50
N ALA A 85 10.81 -21.60 -0.59
CA ALA A 85 9.49 -21.08 -0.88
C ALA A 85 8.53 -22.23 -1.16
N ARG A 86 7.26 -22.02 -0.82
CA ARG A 86 6.18 -22.97 -1.15
C ARG A 86 4.95 -22.22 -1.64
N GLN A 87 4.23 -22.79 -2.57
CA GLN A 87 2.90 -22.34 -2.92
C GLN A 87 1.92 -22.81 -1.85
N ILE A 88 1.10 -21.90 -1.33
CA ILE A 88 0.05 -22.19 -0.36
C ILE A 88 -1.23 -22.60 -1.09
N GLY A 89 -1.54 -21.90 -2.18
CA GLY A 89 -2.72 -22.10 -3.01
C GLY A 89 -3.00 -20.88 -3.89
N ALA A 90 -4.21 -20.81 -4.42
CA ALA A 90 -4.67 -19.65 -5.19
C ALA A 90 -6.05 -19.23 -4.69
N LYS A 91 -6.37 -17.91 -4.85
CA LYS A 91 -7.69 -17.34 -4.52
C LYS A 91 -8.11 -17.53 -3.05
N LEU A 92 -7.15 -17.42 -2.15
CA LEU A 92 -7.38 -17.66 -0.72
C LEU A 92 -7.88 -16.44 0.05
N GLY A 93 -8.06 -15.29 -0.58
CA GLY A 93 -8.49 -14.06 0.07
C GLY A 93 -7.60 -13.67 1.26
N ARG A 94 -6.27 -13.84 1.13
CA ARG A 94 -5.25 -13.62 2.19
C ARG A 94 -5.37 -14.57 3.39
N ASN A 95 -6.05 -15.70 3.26
CA ASN A 95 -6.04 -16.75 4.25
C ASN A 95 -4.88 -17.71 3.97
N TYR A 96 -3.74 -17.46 4.59
CA TYR A 96 -2.51 -18.22 4.33
C TYR A 96 -2.38 -19.51 5.16
N GLY A 97 -3.39 -19.87 5.97
CA GLY A 97 -3.35 -21.07 6.80
C GLY A 97 -2.26 -21.01 7.88
N ASP A 98 -1.61 -22.15 8.10
CA ASP A 98 -0.53 -22.28 9.09
C ASP A 98 0.81 -21.83 8.48
N LEU A 99 1.44 -20.88 9.13
CA LEU A 99 2.75 -20.33 8.77
C LEU A 99 3.72 -20.54 9.91
N SER A 100 4.97 -20.83 9.59
CA SER A 100 6.04 -20.76 10.59
C SER A 100 6.34 -19.31 10.98
N PRO A 101 6.97 -19.05 12.14
CA PRO A 101 7.33 -17.70 12.56
C PRO A 101 8.28 -16.97 11.59
N THR A 102 9.03 -17.72 10.78
CA THR A 102 10.02 -17.23 9.80
C THR A 102 9.47 -17.12 8.39
N GLU A 103 8.24 -17.59 8.15
CA GLU A 103 7.59 -17.49 6.85
C GLU A 103 6.95 -16.12 6.62
N ILE A 104 7.19 -15.57 5.44
CA ILE A 104 6.57 -14.35 4.92
C ILE A 104 5.52 -14.75 3.88
N PRO A 105 4.23 -14.60 4.17
CA PRO A 105 3.20 -14.83 3.17
C PRO A 105 3.05 -13.66 2.22
N LEU A 106 2.68 -13.98 0.99
CA LEU A 106 2.32 -13.00 -0.03
C LEU A 106 1.29 -13.59 -0.99
N THR A 107 0.54 -12.72 -1.66
CA THR A 107 -0.29 -13.08 -2.82
C THR A 107 0.25 -12.34 -4.02
N VAL A 108 0.33 -13.02 -5.15
CA VAL A 108 0.77 -12.50 -6.46
C VAL A 108 -0.45 -12.44 -7.36
N ASP A 109 -0.74 -11.28 -7.94
CA ASP A 109 -1.97 -11.06 -8.70
C ASP A 109 -2.00 -11.91 -9.99
N LEU A 110 -0.84 -12.04 -10.68
CA LEU A 110 -0.71 -12.88 -11.87
C LEU A 110 0.66 -13.54 -11.93
N VAL A 111 0.69 -14.84 -12.20
CA VAL A 111 1.89 -15.65 -12.46
C VAL A 111 1.77 -16.28 -13.84
N CYS A 112 2.68 -15.95 -14.75
CA CYS A 112 2.77 -16.53 -16.09
C CYS A 112 3.86 -17.60 -16.09
N LEU A 113 3.44 -18.88 -16.12
CA LEU A 113 4.32 -20.01 -15.88
C LEU A 113 5.26 -20.31 -17.07
N ASP A 114 4.79 -20.13 -18.26
CA ASP A 114 5.53 -20.40 -19.50
C ASP A 114 6.47 -19.27 -19.93
N THR A 115 6.27 -18.05 -19.38
CA THR A 115 7.13 -16.90 -19.63
C THR A 115 7.96 -16.49 -18.40
N SER A 116 7.87 -17.24 -17.29
CA SER A 116 8.58 -16.98 -16.05
C SER A 116 8.38 -15.53 -15.58
N ALA A 117 7.13 -15.07 -15.49
CA ALA A 117 6.82 -13.70 -15.13
C ALA A 117 5.80 -13.63 -13.98
N VAL A 118 5.94 -12.61 -13.15
CA VAL A 118 4.98 -12.26 -12.09
C VAL A 118 4.57 -10.80 -12.22
N TRP A 119 3.30 -10.51 -11.93
CA TRP A 119 2.74 -9.16 -12.03
C TRP A 119 1.93 -8.82 -10.79
N ASP A 120 1.99 -7.53 -10.43
CA ASP A 120 1.21 -6.91 -9.33
C ASP A 120 0.46 -5.71 -9.89
N TRP A 121 -0.83 -5.61 -9.57
CA TRP A 121 -1.68 -4.53 -10.06
C TRP A 121 -1.70 -3.37 -9.07
N LYS A 122 -1.58 -2.16 -9.59
CA LYS A 122 -1.72 -0.93 -8.81
C LYS A 122 -2.75 -0.01 -9.45
N SER A 123 -3.53 0.67 -8.63
CA SER A 123 -4.58 1.57 -9.15
C SER A 123 -4.01 2.84 -9.78
N ARG A 124 -2.86 3.34 -9.34
CA ARG A 124 -2.27 4.60 -9.79
C ARG A 124 -0.80 4.45 -10.10
N LYS A 125 -0.34 5.24 -11.08
CA LYS A 125 1.08 5.31 -11.45
C LYS A 125 1.89 5.89 -10.29
N ARG A 126 2.91 5.15 -9.88
CA ARG A 126 3.99 5.61 -9.01
C ARG A 126 5.29 5.34 -9.72
N VAL A 127 6.25 6.25 -9.60
CA VAL A 127 7.60 5.99 -10.12
C VAL A 127 8.24 4.97 -9.17
N ALA A 128 8.31 3.72 -9.61
CA ALA A 128 8.96 2.64 -8.89
C ALA A 128 9.61 1.70 -9.90
N ASP A 129 10.86 1.36 -9.65
CA ASP A 129 11.52 0.25 -10.33
C ASP A 129 10.99 -1.06 -9.69
N PRO A 130 10.41 -1.99 -10.48
CA PRO A 130 9.95 -3.26 -9.95
C PRO A 130 11.04 -4.06 -9.25
N THR A 131 12.30 -3.95 -9.70
CA THR A 131 13.44 -4.67 -9.12
C THR A 131 13.93 -4.07 -7.81
N GLU A 132 13.49 -2.87 -7.43
CA GLU A 132 13.75 -2.24 -6.13
C GLU A 132 12.58 -2.43 -5.14
N ASN A 133 11.42 -2.87 -5.60
CA ASN A 133 10.23 -3.03 -4.77
C ASN A 133 10.25 -4.37 -4.03
N TYR A 134 10.32 -4.35 -2.71
CA TYR A 134 10.39 -5.57 -1.89
C TYR A 134 9.23 -6.52 -2.10
N GLN A 135 8.01 -6.05 -2.32
CA GLN A 135 6.84 -6.91 -2.56
C GLN A 135 7.02 -7.70 -3.85
N LEU A 136 7.44 -7.04 -4.93
CA LEU A 136 7.65 -7.68 -6.24
C LEU A 136 8.87 -8.58 -6.27
N ARG A 137 9.99 -8.13 -5.66
CA ARG A 137 11.17 -8.98 -5.49
C ARG A 137 10.82 -10.27 -4.75
N LEU A 138 10.02 -10.18 -3.67
CA LEU A 138 9.56 -11.36 -2.94
C LEU A 138 8.63 -12.24 -3.79
N ALA A 139 7.74 -11.64 -4.60
CA ALA A 139 6.87 -12.38 -5.52
C ALA A 139 7.69 -13.14 -6.57
N GLY A 140 8.64 -12.45 -7.19
CA GLY A 140 9.57 -13.06 -8.16
C GLY A 140 10.39 -14.19 -7.53
N TYR A 141 10.96 -13.94 -6.35
CA TYR A 141 11.71 -14.96 -5.60
C TYR A 141 10.87 -16.21 -5.32
N ALA A 142 9.67 -16.02 -4.76
CA ALA A 142 8.78 -17.12 -4.40
C ALA A 142 8.39 -17.96 -5.62
N ALA A 143 7.95 -17.30 -6.69
CA ALA A 143 7.58 -17.98 -7.93
C ALA A 143 8.76 -18.70 -8.57
N ALA A 144 9.93 -18.06 -8.65
CA ALA A 144 11.13 -18.67 -9.20
C ALA A 144 11.58 -19.92 -8.41
N LYS A 145 11.62 -19.84 -7.06
CA LYS A 145 12.00 -20.98 -6.21
C LYS A 145 11.02 -22.16 -6.33
N VAL A 146 9.71 -21.89 -6.42
CA VAL A 146 8.70 -22.95 -6.55
C VAL A 146 8.73 -23.62 -7.92
N ASN A 147 8.97 -22.83 -8.99
CA ASN A 147 8.93 -23.33 -10.36
C ASN A 147 10.32 -23.71 -10.94
N GLY A 148 11.41 -23.49 -10.18
CA GLY A 148 12.76 -23.81 -10.63
C GLY A 148 13.28 -22.87 -11.73
N TRP A 149 12.92 -21.58 -11.69
CA TRP A 149 13.38 -20.59 -12.67
C TRP A 149 14.71 -19.96 -12.24
N ASP A 150 15.65 -19.85 -13.18
CA ASP A 150 16.93 -19.16 -12.96
C ASP A 150 16.80 -17.62 -13.04
N SER A 151 15.77 -17.16 -13.74
CA SER A 151 15.43 -15.74 -13.83
C SER A 151 13.92 -15.56 -13.89
N VAL A 152 13.44 -14.41 -13.44
CA VAL A 152 12.01 -14.08 -13.42
C VAL A 152 11.79 -12.63 -13.83
N THR A 153 10.83 -12.39 -14.70
CA THR A 153 10.35 -11.05 -15.00
C THR A 153 9.38 -10.62 -13.91
N VAL A 154 9.62 -9.45 -13.31
CA VAL A 154 8.73 -8.82 -12.32
C VAL A 154 8.11 -7.58 -12.92
N GLY A 155 6.79 -7.47 -12.89
CA GLY A 155 6.04 -6.38 -13.50
C GLY A 155 5.06 -5.69 -12.55
N ILE A 156 4.90 -4.38 -12.72
CA ILE A 156 3.81 -3.60 -12.12
C ILE A 156 2.92 -3.11 -13.26
N GLY A 157 1.63 -3.38 -13.17
CA GLY A 157 0.62 -2.81 -14.04
C GLY A 157 -0.19 -1.75 -13.32
N TYR A 158 -0.27 -0.54 -13.90
CA TYR A 158 -1.02 0.59 -13.35
C TYR A 158 -2.37 0.71 -14.06
N LEU A 159 -3.40 0.13 -13.46
CA LEU A 159 -4.72 -0.05 -14.09
C LEU A 159 -5.39 1.26 -14.50
N SER A 160 -5.27 2.33 -13.70
CA SER A 160 -5.91 3.61 -14.01
C SER A 160 -5.22 4.41 -15.12
N ASP A 161 -3.92 4.17 -15.32
CA ASP A 161 -3.09 4.96 -16.23
C ASP A 161 -2.69 4.16 -17.48
N ASN A 162 -3.10 2.88 -17.57
CA ASN A 162 -2.68 1.92 -18.59
C ASN A 162 -1.15 1.92 -18.80
N ALA A 163 -0.40 2.14 -17.72
CA ALA A 163 1.05 2.17 -17.73
C ALA A 163 1.60 0.92 -17.02
N HIS A 164 2.86 0.60 -17.30
CA HIS A 164 3.53 -0.51 -16.65
C HIS A 164 5.01 -0.21 -16.45
N ALA A 165 5.62 -0.97 -15.55
CA ALA A 165 7.06 -1.07 -15.41
C ALA A 165 7.44 -2.55 -15.28
N VAL A 166 8.53 -2.96 -15.88
CA VAL A 166 9.04 -4.33 -15.82
C VAL A 166 10.53 -4.32 -15.53
N GLY A 167 10.99 -5.35 -14.87
CA GLY A 167 12.40 -5.63 -14.65
C GLY A 167 12.63 -7.13 -14.60
N THR A 168 13.88 -7.56 -14.62
CA THR A 168 14.25 -8.97 -14.53
C THR A 168 15.10 -9.18 -13.29
N MET A 169 14.79 -10.22 -12.53
CA MET A 169 15.59 -10.71 -11.42
C MET A 169 16.30 -11.98 -11.83
N THR A 170 17.59 -12.03 -11.61
CA THR A 170 18.45 -13.21 -11.80
C THR A 170 18.61 -13.98 -10.48
N SER A 171 19.26 -15.14 -10.53
CA SER A 171 19.64 -15.89 -9.32
C SER A 171 20.45 -15.05 -8.33
N LEU A 172 21.33 -14.17 -8.82
CA LEU A 172 22.11 -13.26 -7.96
C LEU A 172 21.20 -12.24 -7.24
N ASP A 173 20.21 -11.66 -7.95
CA ASP A 173 19.26 -10.74 -7.34
C ASP A 173 18.39 -11.43 -6.27
N MET A 174 18.10 -12.70 -6.48
CA MET A 174 17.37 -13.54 -5.51
C MET A 174 18.23 -13.80 -4.24
N ASP A 175 19.52 -14.05 -4.40
CA ASP A 175 20.44 -14.24 -3.28
C ASP A 175 20.62 -12.94 -2.48
N VAL A 176 20.74 -11.80 -3.16
CA VAL A 176 20.77 -10.47 -2.55
C VAL A 176 19.46 -10.21 -1.78
N LEU A 177 18.31 -10.50 -2.38
CA LEU A 177 17.03 -10.35 -1.68
C LEU A 177 16.97 -11.20 -0.41
N LEU A 178 17.41 -12.47 -0.46
CA LEU A 178 17.39 -13.34 0.72
C LEU A 178 18.28 -12.79 1.84
N ALA A 179 19.44 -12.23 1.50
CA ALA A 179 20.31 -11.56 2.46
C ALA A 179 19.60 -10.32 3.08
N ASP A 180 18.93 -9.50 2.27
CA ASP A 180 18.13 -8.38 2.74
C ASP A 180 17.01 -8.82 3.70
N LEU A 181 16.27 -9.88 3.34
CA LEU A 181 15.19 -10.42 4.18
C LEU A 181 15.71 -10.92 5.54
N ARG A 182 16.86 -11.57 5.57
CA ARG A 182 17.54 -11.98 6.81
C ARG A 182 17.96 -10.78 7.65
N ALA A 183 18.50 -9.73 7.02
CA ALA A 183 18.84 -8.49 7.72
C ALA A 183 17.62 -7.79 8.30
N ILE A 184 16.50 -7.75 7.54
CA ILE A 184 15.21 -7.21 8.02
C ILE A 184 14.72 -8.03 9.22
N TYR A 185 14.74 -9.35 9.14
CA TYR A 185 14.32 -10.23 10.23
C TYR A 185 15.16 -10.00 11.49
N ALA A 186 16.48 -9.92 11.36
CA ALA A 186 17.38 -9.61 12.47
C ALA A 186 17.09 -8.24 13.08
N GLY A 187 16.85 -7.22 12.25
CA GLY A 187 16.48 -5.87 12.70
C GLY A 187 15.14 -5.84 13.45
N LEU A 188 14.16 -6.61 13.00
CA LEU A 188 12.87 -6.75 13.69
C LEU A 188 13.04 -7.43 15.06
N LYS A 189 13.84 -8.48 15.15
CA LYS A 189 14.15 -9.15 16.42
C LYS A 189 14.87 -8.23 17.39
N ALA A 190 15.85 -7.45 16.90
CA ALA A 190 16.56 -6.48 17.74
C ALA A 190 15.62 -5.37 18.26
N ALA A 191 14.63 -4.97 17.46
CA ALA A 191 13.64 -3.95 17.85
C ALA A 191 12.61 -4.43 18.89
N GLU A 192 12.49 -5.73 19.14
CA GLU A 192 11.48 -6.30 20.06
C GLU A 192 11.66 -5.77 21.48
N ALA A 193 12.91 -5.70 21.97
CA ALA A 193 13.21 -5.25 23.32
C ALA A 193 13.04 -3.73 23.51
N SER A 194 13.24 -2.94 22.47
CA SER A 194 13.18 -1.48 22.51
C SER A 194 12.63 -0.90 21.19
N PRO A 195 11.34 -1.03 20.92
CA PRO A 195 10.76 -0.58 19.63
C PRO A 195 11.03 0.91 19.35
N ALA A 196 10.98 1.76 20.37
CA ALA A 196 11.12 3.21 20.22
C ALA A 196 12.48 3.63 19.65
N SER A 197 13.56 2.92 19.96
CA SER A 197 14.92 3.21 19.45
C SER A 197 15.13 2.76 17.99
N HIS A 198 14.20 1.98 17.44
CA HIS A 198 14.24 1.46 16.07
C HIS A 198 13.14 2.07 15.19
N LEU A 199 12.62 3.23 15.57
CA LEU A 199 11.65 3.98 14.78
C LEU A 199 12.35 4.98 13.88
N ALA A 200 11.92 5.04 12.63
CA ALA A 200 12.35 6.03 11.66
C ALA A 200 11.16 6.62 10.93
N THR A 201 11.21 7.93 10.65
CA THR A 201 10.19 8.63 9.88
C THR A 201 10.61 8.76 8.42
N GLY A 202 9.64 8.61 7.50
CA GLY A 202 9.93 8.70 6.06
C GLY A 202 8.68 8.44 5.21
N PRO A 203 8.84 8.30 3.88
CA PRO A 203 7.73 8.03 2.96
C PRO A 203 6.93 6.77 3.32
N TRP A 204 7.58 5.76 3.91
CA TRP A 204 6.93 4.53 4.37
C TRP A 204 5.93 4.72 5.51
N CYS A 205 5.85 5.92 6.10
CA CYS A 205 4.86 6.26 7.12
C CYS A 205 3.46 6.51 6.55
N GLU A 206 3.32 6.81 5.26
CA GLU A 206 2.03 7.15 4.62
C GLU A 206 0.93 6.12 4.87
N TYR A 207 1.31 4.84 4.83
CA TYR A 207 0.38 3.71 5.06
C TYR A 207 0.74 2.91 6.32
N CYS A 208 1.41 3.54 7.28
CA CYS A 208 1.79 2.84 8.51
C CYS A 208 0.58 2.67 9.45
N PRO A 209 0.15 1.44 9.74
CA PRO A 209 -0.99 1.21 10.63
C PRO A 209 -0.71 1.59 12.09
N ALA A 210 0.58 1.73 12.47
CA ALA A 210 1.00 2.11 13.80
C ALA A 210 1.16 3.64 13.98
N MET A 211 0.85 4.43 12.95
CA MET A 211 1.14 5.88 12.94
C MET A 211 0.51 6.63 14.12
N ALA A 212 -0.71 6.25 14.53
CA ALA A 212 -1.42 6.91 15.62
C ALA A 212 -0.75 6.74 17.01
N TRP A 213 0.12 5.75 17.14
CA TRP A 213 0.86 5.44 18.37
C TRP A 213 2.36 5.69 18.27
N CYS A 214 2.83 6.24 17.14
CA CYS A 214 4.25 6.36 16.84
C CYS A 214 4.88 7.56 17.55
N PRO A 215 5.78 7.37 18.54
CA PRO A 215 6.44 8.48 19.22
C PRO A 215 7.38 9.25 18.31
N ALA A 216 7.98 8.63 17.28
CA ALA A 216 8.83 9.31 16.33
C ALA A 216 8.04 10.34 15.50
N GLN A 217 6.80 10.07 15.13
CA GLN A 217 5.92 11.03 14.45
C GLN A 217 5.54 12.19 15.38
N THR A 218 5.26 11.89 16.65
CA THR A 218 4.95 12.93 17.66
C THR A 218 6.15 13.85 17.87
N ASN A 219 7.35 13.30 17.99
CA ASN A 219 8.56 14.09 18.18
C ASN A 219 8.88 14.93 16.93
N LEU A 220 8.71 14.38 15.74
CA LEU A 220 8.85 15.13 14.50
C LEU A 220 7.87 16.30 14.44
N ALA A 221 6.60 16.09 14.78
CA ALA A 221 5.59 17.11 14.80
C ALA A 221 5.95 18.27 15.77
N ARG A 222 6.40 17.93 16.99
CA ARG A 222 6.83 18.93 17.98
C ARG A 222 8.03 19.77 17.49
N ALA A 223 9.03 19.11 16.90
CA ALA A 223 10.19 19.80 16.36
C ALA A 223 9.81 20.76 15.24
N MET A 224 8.93 20.33 14.33
CA MET A 224 8.47 21.15 13.21
C MET A 224 7.62 22.35 13.67
N VAL A 225 6.76 22.19 14.66
CA VAL A 225 5.96 23.31 15.23
C VAL A 225 6.90 24.37 15.82
N GLY A 226 7.88 23.97 16.64
CA GLY A 226 8.84 24.92 17.21
C GLY A 226 9.64 25.69 16.16
N GLU A 227 10.06 25.03 15.07
CA GLU A 227 10.74 25.71 13.96
C GLU A 227 9.83 26.68 13.21
N LEU A 228 8.56 26.33 12.99
CA LEU A 228 7.59 27.20 12.32
C LEU A 228 7.21 28.43 13.17
N GLU A 229 7.04 28.25 14.49
CA GLU A 229 6.77 29.35 15.41
C GLU A 229 7.91 30.37 15.41
N ALA A 230 9.17 29.92 15.36
CA ALA A 230 10.33 30.79 15.25
C ALA A 230 10.42 31.52 13.89
N ALA A 231 9.81 30.96 12.85
CA ALA A 231 9.85 31.48 11.50
C ALA A 231 8.77 32.54 11.20
N VAL A 232 7.63 32.49 11.90
CA VAL A 232 6.50 33.41 11.65
C VAL A 232 6.90 34.84 11.92
N GLY A 233 6.65 35.72 10.94
CA GLY A 233 6.93 37.17 11.04
C GLY A 233 8.32 37.62 10.55
N GLN A 234 9.20 36.71 10.13
CA GLN A 234 10.56 37.06 9.66
C GLN A 234 10.84 36.69 8.19
N ILE A 235 9.87 36.15 7.46
CA ILE A 235 10.07 35.59 6.10
C ILE A 235 10.58 36.64 5.11
N GLU A 236 10.13 37.89 5.22
CA GLU A 236 10.58 39.00 4.38
C GLU A 236 12.08 39.31 4.52
N GLN A 237 12.70 38.90 5.62
CA GLN A 237 14.11 39.11 5.91
C GLN A 237 15.00 37.94 5.53
N TRP A 238 14.40 36.83 5.02
CA TRP A 238 15.13 35.62 4.72
C TRP A 238 15.79 35.69 3.34
N THR A 239 16.94 35.01 3.23
CA THR A 239 17.53 34.79 1.91
C THR A 239 16.67 33.85 1.08
N PRO A 240 16.73 33.89 -0.27
CA PRO A 240 16.00 32.96 -1.15
C PRO A 240 16.23 31.51 -0.80
N GLU A 241 17.46 31.13 -0.41
CA GLU A 241 17.81 29.76 -0.01
C GLU A 241 17.14 29.37 1.33
N ALA A 242 17.01 30.32 2.27
CA ALA A 242 16.32 30.10 3.53
C ALA A 242 14.82 29.89 3.29
N VAL A 243 14.20 30.68 2.41
CA VAL A 243 12.79 30.51 1.99
C VAL A 243 12.59 29.15 1.32
N GLY A 244 13.50 28.73 0.42
CA GLY A 244 13.45 27.43 -0.23
C GLY A 244 13.51 26.27 0.77
N ARG A 245 14.40 26.33 1.76
CA ARG A 245 14.48 25.33 2.84
C ARG A 245 13.20 25.29 3.68
N ALA A 246 12.63 26.46 4.00
CA ALA A 246 11.38 26.54 4.75
C ALA A 246 10.20 25.95 3.97
N HIS A 247 10.13 26.19 2.65
CA HIS A 247 9.10 25.59 1.79
C HIS A 247 9.14 24.06 1.80
N VAL A 248 10.34 23.46 1.70
CA VAL A 248 10.50 21.99 1.77
C VAL A 248 10.05 21.46 3.14
N LYS A 249 10.40 22.14 4.23
CA LYS A 249 9.96 21.79 5.59
C LYS A 249 8.44 21.93 5.75
N LEU A 250 7.86 23.01 5.23
CA LEU A 250 6.41 23.23 5.29
C LEU A 250 5.65 22.12 4.56
N LYS A 251 6.11 21.71 3.39
CA LYS A 251 5.52 20.58 2.66
C LYS A 251 5.58 19.28 3.47
N ALA A 252 6.72 19.00 4.12
CA ALA A 252 6.84 17.84 5.01
C ALA A 252 5.90 17.93 6.22
N PHE A 253 5.64 19.14 6.73
CA PHE A 253 4.67 19.39 7.80
C PHE A 253 3.23 19.19 7.33
N GLU A 254 2.87 19.63 6.13
CA GLU A 254 1.55 19.37 5.54
C GLU A 254 1.30 17.86 5.40
N ASP A 255 2.29 17.10 4.91
CA ASP A 255 2.21 15.64 4.84
C ASP A 255 2.03 15.01 6.23
N LEU A 256 2.73 15.52 7.24
CA LEU A 256 2.56 15.05 8.62
C LEU A 256 1.17 15.40 9.16
N ALA A 257 0.68 16.62 8.92
CA ALA A 257 -0.66 17.04 9.33
C ALA A 257 -1.76 16.17 8.71
N GLU A 258 -1.64 15.81 7.43
CA GLU A 258 -2.58 14.88 6.78
C GLU A 258 -2.53 13.47 7.41
N ARG A 259 -1.37 12.98 7.79
CA ARG A 259 -1.23 11.70 8.52
C ARG A 259 -1.91 11.75 9.89
N VAL A 260 -1.74 12.83 10.64
CA VAL A 260 -2.43 13.04 11.93
C VAL A 260 -3.94 13.10 11.72
N LYS A 261 -4.43 13.84 10.73
CA LYS A 261 -5.84 13.87 10.36
C LYS A 261 -6.37 12.48 10.02
N LYS A 262 -5.60 11.66 9.27
CA LYS A 262 -5.97 10.27 9.00
C LYS A 262 -6.11 9.46 10.30
N ALA A 263 -5.16 9.58 11.22
CA ALA A 263 -5.22 8.90 12.51
C ALA A 263 -6.44 9.32 13.35
N ILE A 264 -6.76 10.62 13.36
CA ILE A 264 -7.96 11.15 14.03
C ILE A 264 -9.23 10.56 13.40
N ARG A 265 -9.33 10.51 12.05
CA ARG A 265 -10.47 9.90 11.34
C ARG A 265 -10.65 8.44 11.72
N LEU A 266 -9.56 7.65 11.72
CA LEU A 266 -9.61 6.23 12.12
C LEU A 266 -10.09 6.05 13.57
N ARG A 267 -9.73 6.96 14.46
CA ARG A 267 -10.23 6.95 15.83
C ARG A 267 -11.69 7.34 15.92
N ALA A 268 -12.10 8.39 15.18
CA ALA A 268 -13.48 8.87 15.13
C ALA A 268 -14.47 7.87 14.49
N GLN A 269 -13.99 6.89 13.74
CA GLN A 269 -14.80 5.75 13.24
C GLN A 269 -15.23 4.80 14.36
N ARG A 270 -14.48 4.78 15.48
CA ARG A 270 -14.71 3.82 16.59
C ARG A 270 -15.36 4.46 17.78
N GLU A 271 -15.17 5.76 17.98
CA GLU A 271 -15.68 6.48 19.14
C GLU A 271 -15.94 7.95 18.83
N PHE A 272 -16.86 8.55 19.56
CA PHE A 272 -17.03 10.00 19.54
C PHE A 272 -15.88 10.66 20.31
N ILE A 273 -15.17 11.60 19.69
CA ILE A 273 -14.04 12.29 20.29
C ILE A 273 -14.53 13.67 20.78
N PRO A 274 -14.58 13.93 22.10
CA PRO A 274 -14.98 15.23 22.63
C PRO A 274 -14.03 16.33 22.16
N LEU A 275 -14.58 17.47 21.74
CA LEU A 275 -13.80 18.67 21.49
C LEU A 275 -13.64 19.51 22.77
N PRO A 276 -12.59 20.34 22.86
CA PRO A 276 -12.42 21.26 23.95
C PRO A 276 -13.68 22.10 24.18
N GLY A 277 -14.11 22.21 25.44
CA GLY A 277 -15.35 22.90 25.82
C GLY A 277 -16.60 22.02 25.88
N GLY A 278 -16.52 20.74 25.54
CA GLY A 278 -17.54 19.70 25.80
C GLY A 278 -18.87 19.81 25.04
N LYS A 279 -19.04 20.85 24.20
CA LYS A 279 -20.29 21.12 23.46
C LYS A 279 -20.36 20.49 22.08
N LYS A 280 -19.26 19.92 21.60
CA LYS A 280 -19.13 19.29 20.28
C LYS A 280 -18.27 18.04 20.36
N VAL A 281 -18.51 17.14 19.45
CA VAL A 281 -17.72 15.92 19.27
C VAL A 281 -17.28 15.79 17.79
N LEU A 282 -16.11 15.20 17.58
CA LEU A 282 -15.74 14.70 16.26
C LEU A 282 -16.38 13.33 16.07
N ALA A 283 -17.09 13.17 14.96
CA ALA A 283 -17.70 11.92 14.55
C ALA A 283 -17.59 11.77 13.03
N MET A 284 -17.59 10.54 12.56
CA MET A 284 -17.72 10.28 11.13
C MET A 284 -19.15 10.46 10.68
N SER A 285 -19.34 11.06 9.52
CA SER A 285 -20.63 11.23 8.86
C SER A 285 -20.53 10.66 7.45
N GLU A 286 -21.46 9.79 7.10
CA GLU A 286 -21.59 9.36 5.71
C GLU A 286 -22.12 10.51 4.86
N GLN A 287 -21.43 10.73 3.75
CA GLN A 287 -21.85 11.66 2.71
C GLN A 287 -21.85 10.91 1.38
N SER A 288 -22.82 11.20 0.54
CA SER A 288 -22.85 10.67 -0.82
C SER A 288 -22.61 11.80 -1.80
N ARG A 289 -21.85 11.52 -2.83
CA ARG A 289 -21.68 12.41 -3.98
C ARG A 289 -22.08 11.63 -5.23
N THR A 290 -23.05 12.16 -5.97
CA THR A 290 -23.41 11.63 -7.28
C THR A 290 -22.60 12.37 -8.35
N SER A 291 -21.94 11.63 -9.22
CA SER A 291 -21.22 12.18 -10.37
C SER A 291 -21.60 11.40 -11.62
N TYR A 292 -21.54 12.05 -12.75
CA TYR A 292 -21.69 11.39 -14.04
C TYR A 292 -20.37 10.73 -14.43
N ASP A 293 -20.44 9.54 -15.01
CA ASP A 293 -19.36 8.95 -15.77
C ASP A 293 -19.29 9.65 -17.12
N ALA A 294 -18.33 10.57 -17.28
CA ALA A 294 -18.22 11.40 -18.46
C ALA A 294 -17.97 10.58 -19.74
N HIS A 295 -17.29 9.44 -19.62
CA HIS A 295 -17.01 8.58 -20.77
C HIS A 295 -18.27 7.82 -21.20
N ALA A 296 -18.96 7.19 -20.28
CA ALA A 296 -20.22 6.51 -20.55
C ALA A 296 -21.30 7.48 -21.08
N MET A 297 -21.32 8.72 -20.59
CA MET A 297 -22.20 9.75 -21.13
C MET A 297 -21.84 10.16 -22.56
N ALA A 298 -20.55 10.32 -22.87
CA ALA A 298 -20.12 10.70 -24.22
C ALA A 298 -20.48 9.62 -25.27
N GLU A 299 -20.33 8.35 -24.94
CA GLU A 299 -20.73 7.24 -25.80
C GLU A 299 -22.24 7.18 -26.02
N ARG A 300 -23.03 7.44 -25.00
CA ARG A 300 -24.48 7.24 -25.04
C ARG A 300 -25.28 8.48 -25.41
N LEU A 301 -24.77 9.67 -25.23
CA LEU A 301 -25.37 10.89 -25.77
C LEU A 301 -25.38 10.88 -27.33
N SER A 302 -24.56 10.05 -27.94
CA SER A 302 -24.63 9.80 -29.38
C SER A 302 -25.79 8.89 -29.78
N ASP A 303 -26.32 8.10 -28.86
CA ASP A 303 -27.47 7.20 -29.05
C ASP A 303 -28.71 7.86 -28.48
N LEU A 304 -29.39 8.64 -29.28
CA LEU A 304 -30.61 9.40 -28.94
C LEU A 304 -31.63 8.57 -28.16
N GLY A 305 -31.86 8.90 -26.90
CA GLY A 305 -33.06 8.51 -26.13
C GLY A 305 -32.86 7.68 -24.87
N GLU A 306 -31.64 7.47 -24.39
CA GLU A 306 -31.42 6.76 -23.12
C GLU A 306 -31.47 7.67 -21.88
N ASP A 307 -32.03 7.14 -20.77
CA ASP A 307 -32.12 7.87 -19.49
C ASP A 307 -30.69 8.12 -18.89
N PRO A 308 -30.26 9.40 -18.72
CA PRO A 308 -28.97 9.74 -18.15
C PRO A 308 -28.74 9.13 -16.76
N LYS A 309 -29.76 8.76 -16.02
CA LYS A 309 -29.63 8.13 -14.71
C LYS A 309 -28.91 6.80 -14.74
N LYS A 310 -28.93 6.08 -15.85
CA LYS A 310 -28.17 4.83 -16.04
C LYS A 310 -26.65 5.03 -15.93
N TYR A 311 -26.16 6.25 -16.14
CA TYR A 311 -24.74 6.60 -16.16
C TYR A 311 -24.31 7.38 -14.91
N MET A 312 -25.22 7.56 -13.95
CA MET A 312 -24.90 8.20 -12.68
C MET A 312 -24.15 7.22 -11.78
N LYS A 313 -22.97 7.60 -11.35
CA LYS A 313 -22.21 6.88 -10.32
C LYS A 313 -22.33 7.60 -9.00
N THR A 314 -22.92 6.95 -8.01
CA THR A 314 -22.97 7.48 -6.64
C THR A 314 -21.77 6.94 -5.86
N THR A 315 -20.92 7.85 -5.37
CA THR A 315 -19.80 7.49 -4.50
C THR A 315 -20.17 7.87 -3.07
N HIS A 316 -20.16 6.91 -2.15
CA HIS A 316 -20.33 7.14 -0.72
C HIS A 316 -18.94 7.38 -0.10
N PHE A 317 -18.80 8.42 0.70
CA PHE A 317 -17.58 8.71 1.44
C PHE A 317 -17.90 9.20 2.84
N ALA A 318 -17.02 8.87 3.79
CA ALA A 318 -17.13 9.32 5.16
C ALA A 318 -16.30 10.59 5.36
N LYS A 319 -16.89 11.62 5.96
CA LYS A 319 -16.23 12.88 6.29
C LYS A 319 -16.22 13.10 7.78
N LEU A 320 -15.06 13.55 8.29
CA LEU A 320 -14.94 14.00 9.67
C LEU A 320 -15.65 15.34 9.84
N MET A 321 -16.62 15.41 10.76
CA MET A 321 -17.43 16.59 11.01
C MET A 321 -17.48 16.93 12.50
N GLU A 322 -17.62 18.23 12.80
CA GLU A 322 -18.00 18.71 14.12
C GLU A 322 -19.53 18.62 14.25
N LYS A 323 -20.00 17.97 15.31
CA LYS A 323 -21.42 17.89 15.65
C LYS A 323 -21.64 18.48 17.04
N LYS A 324 -22.85 19.02 17.27
CA LYS A 324 -23.24 19.37 18.65
C LYS A 324 -23.26 18.11 19.49
N ALA A 325 -22.76 18.19 20.71
CA ALA A 325 -22.72 17.10 21.68
C ALA A 325 -24.14 16.75 22.15
#